data_875fb1442e7cc03bd243791afe7672ef
#
_entry.id   875fb1442e7cc03bd243791afe7672ef
#
_cell.length_a   1.000
_cell.length_b   1.000
_cell.length_c   1.000
_cell.angle_alpha   90.00
_cell.angle_beta   90.00
_cell.angle_gamma   90.00
#
_symmetry.space_group_name_H-M   'P 1'
#
loop_
_entity.id
_entity.type
_entity.pdbx_description
1 polymer ?
#
loop_
_entity_poly.entity_id
_entity_poly.type
_entity_poly.pdbx_seq_one_letter_code
_entity_poly.pdbx_strand_id
1 'polypeptide(L)'
;IAIIFSNNGNQMVFSIAMVITMFMPFMATLIARIPLKGMGWVPHLKGKIRYVFFALWMPALLSIIGGVLFFIIFPKAFDSEFLTLRGLMEEAALEKLEAQGLTIPIYILISSIQAITFAPFFNMFAALGEEVGWRGALYPYLKEKLGVTKGHIVGGVIWGSWHWPVMFFAGYE
;
A
#
# COMPACT_ATOMS: atom_id res chain seq x y z
N ILE A 1 -18.86 1.01 -4.68
CA ILE A 1 -18.94 -0.46 -4.54
C ILE A 1 -18.11 -0.89 -3.33
N ALA A 2 -16.80 -0.58 -3.27
CA ALA A 2 -15.93 -0.96 -2.15
C ALA A 2 -16.47 -0.51 -0.79
N ILE A 3 -16.96 0.73 -0.67
CA ILE A 3 -17.55 1.29 0.55
C ILE A 3 -18.77 0.49 1.01
N ILE A 4 -19.66 0.09 0.08
CA ILE A 4 -20.85 -0.70 0.40
C ILE A 4 -20.47 -2.04 1.01
N PHE A 5 -19.44 -2.71 0.47
CA PHE A 5 -18.99 -4.00 0.97
C PHE A 5 -18.22 -3.92 2.28
N SER A 6 -17.49 -2.83 2.54
CA SER A 6 -16.89 -2.56 3.85
C SER A 6 -17.96 -2.50 4.95
N ASN A 7 -19.02 -1.75 4.72
CA ASN A 7 -20.11 -1.60 5.69
C ASN A 7 -20.92 -2.90 5.91
N ASN A 8 -20.89 -3.83 4.96
CA ASN A 8 -21.58 -5.14 5.07
C ASN A 8 -20.69 -6.25 5.66
N GLY A 9 -19.49 -5.94 6.12
CA GLY A 9 -18.58 -6.88 6.78
C GLY A 9 -17.97 -7.95 5.86
N ASN A 10 -18.10 -7.82 4.54
CA ASN A 10 -17.50 -8.78 3.60
C ASN A 10 -16.09 -8.35 3.18
N GLN A 11 -15.10 -8.64 4.02
CA GLN A 11 -13.71 -8.26 3.85
C GLN A 11 -13.09 -8.75 2.53
N MET A 12 -13.45 -9.95 2.07
CA MET A 12 -12.92 -10.48 0.81
C MET A 12 -13.39 -9.64 -0.39
N VAL A 13 -14.68 -9.33 -0.45
CA VAL A 13 -15.24 -8.52 -1.53
C VAL A 13 -14.71 -7.09 -1.47
N PHE A 14 -14.54 -6.53 -0.26
CA PHE A 14 -13.90 -5.23 -0.06
C PHE A 14 -12.48 -5.22 -0.62
N SER A 15 -11.65 -6.20 -0.27
CA SER A 15 -10.26 -6.32 -0.74
C SER A 15 -10.18 -6.45 -2.27
N ILE A 16 -11.04 -7.26 -2.88
CA ILE A 16 -11.11 -7.39 -4.34
C ILE A 16 -11.51 -6.05 -4.99
N ALA A 17 -12.50 -5.36 -4.43
CA ALA A 17 -12.94 -4.07 -4.93
C ALA A 17 -11.83 -3.00 -4.83
N MET A 18 -11.03 -3.03 -3.77
CA MET A 18 -9.86 -2.16 -3.60
C MET A 18 -8.80 -2.43 -4.67
N VAL A 19 -8.47 -3.70 -4.93
CA VAL A 19 -7.52 -4.07 -6.00
C VAL A 19 -8.03 -3.59 -7.36
N ILE A 20 -9.33 -3.80 -7.68
CA ILE A 20 -9.93 -3.30 -8.93
C ILE A 20 -9.80 -1.78 -9.01
N THR A 21 -10.04 -1.07 -7.92
CA THR A 21 -9.93 0.40 -7.87
C THR A 21 -8.51 0.86 -8.18
N MET A 22 -7.47 0.14 -7.73
CA MET A 22 -6.08 0.46 -8.06
C MET A 22 -5.77 0.37 -9.58
N PHE A 23 -6.54 -0.41 -10.35
CA PHE A 23 -6.40 -0.47 -11.81
C PHE A 23 -7.18 0.62 -12.57
N MET A 24 -8.03 1.39 -11.91
CA MET A 24 -8.80 2.45 -12.60
C MET A 24 -7.92 3.52 -13.28
N PRO A 25 -6.81 4.00 -12.71
CA PRO A 25 -5.92 4.93 -13.39
C PRO A 25 -5.30 4.34 -14.67
N PHE A 26 -4.98 3.03 -14.67
CA PHE A 26 -4.54 2.32 -15.87
C PHE A 26 -5.65 2.27 -16.92
N MET A 27 -6.87 1.90 -16.52
CA MET A 27 -8.02 1.87 -17.43
C MET A 27 -8.32 3.24 -18.02
N ALA A 28 -8.24 4.30 -17.21
CA ALA A 28 -8.38 5.67 -17.70
C ALA A 28 -7.32 6.03 -18.78
N THR A 29 -6.08 5.56 -18.59
CA THR A 29 -4.99 5.73 -19.57
C THR A 29 -5.32 5.04 -20.89
N LEU A 30 -5.89 3.82 -20.85
CA LEU A 30 -6.31 3.09 -22.04
C LEU A 30 -7.49 3.77 -22.75
N ILE A 31 -8.49 4.20 -21.99
CA ILE A 31 -9.68 4.91 -22.54
C ILE A 31 -9.25 6.22 -23.19
N ALA A 32 -8.32 6.95 -22.59
CA ALA A 32 -7.74 8.16 -23.14
C ALA A 32 -6.80 7.91 -24.33
N ARG A 33 -6.56 6.64 -24.68
CA ARG A 33 -5.68 6.20 -25.80
C ARG A 33 -4.24 6.74 -25.67
N ILE A 34 -3.77 6.90 -24.43
CA ILE A 34 -2.40 7.34 -24.17
C ILE A 34 -1.44 6.17 -24.46
N PRO A 35 -0.40 6.37 -25.28
CA PRO A 35 0.54 5.30 -25.62
C PRO A 35 1.26 4.77 -24.39
N LEU A 36 1.19 3.47 -24.15
CA LEU A 36 1.91 2.81 -23.05
C LEU A 36 3.42 2.67 -23.33
N LYS A 37 3.82 2.83 -24.58
CA LYS A 37 5.22 2.74 -24.99
C LYS A 37 6.04 3.86 -24.35
N GLY A 38 7.16 3.50 -23.75
CA GLY A 38 8.06 4.48 -23.11
C GLY A 38 7.77 4.77 -21.65
N MET A 39 6.76 4.15 -21.05
CA MET A 39 6.43 4.30 -19.61
C MET A 39 7.35 3.50 -18.65
N GLY A 40 8.46 2.96 -19.15
CA GLY A 40 9.45 2.31 -18.28
C GLY A 40 9.15 0.86 -17.91
N TRP A 41 8.43 0.12 -18.75
CA TRP A 41 8.04 -1.27 -18.51
C TRP A 41 9.20 -2.25 -18.30
N VAL A 42 10.36 -1.95 -18.85
CA VAL A 42 11.54 -2.80 -18.76
C VAL A 42 12.47 -2.25 -17.68
N PRO A 43 12.63 -2.94 -16.55
CA PRO A 43 13.55 -2.52 -15.51
C PRO A 43 15.01 -2.72 -15.97
N HIS A 44 15.77 -1.64 -16.03
CA HIS A 44 17.19 -1.68 -16.37
C HIS A 44 18.01 -1.96 -15.11
N LEU A 45 18.04 -3.22 -14.65
CA LEU A 45 18.62 -3.61 -13.36
C LEU A 45 20.16 -3.73 -13.40
N LYS A 46 20.78 -3.82 -14.58
CA LYS A 46 22.25 -3.95 -14.69
C LYS A 46 22.95 -2.78 -13.98
N GLY A 47 23.76 -3.09 -12.98
CA GLY A 47 24.45 -2.11 -12.14
C GLY A 47 23.56 -1.34 -11.16
N LYS A 48 22.26 -1.65 -11.09
CA LYS A 48 21.27 -0.92 -10.26
C LYS A 48 20.57 -1.80 -9.23
N ILE A 49 20.96 -3.05 -9.11
CA ILE A 49 20.32 -4.01 -8.19
C ILE A 49 20.33 -3.53 -6.73
N ARG A 50 21.33 -2.74 -6.33
CA ARG A 50 21.39 -2.12 -5.00
C ARG A 50 20.16 -1.25 -4.68
N TYR A 51 19.55 -0.61 -5.69
CA TYR A 51 18.35 0.21 -5.50
C TYR A 51 17.10 -0.64 -5.27
N VAL A 52 17.06 -1.85 -5.83
CA VAL A 52 15.98 -2.81 -5.56
C VAL A 52 16.06 -3.26 -4.09
N PHE A 53 17.25 -3.64 -3.62
CA PHE A 53 17.44 -3.97 -2.20
C PHE A 53 17.10 -2.79 -1.30
N PHE A 54 17.55 -1.59 -1.63
CA PHE A 54 17.22 -0.38 -0.90
C PHE A 54 15.70 -0.16 -0.82
N ALA A 55 15.00 -0.29 -1.96
CA ALA A 55 13.54 -0.12 -2.02
C ALA A 55 12.78 -1.18 -1.21
N LEU A 56 13.29 -2.42 -1.11
CA LEU A 56 12.68 -3.48 -0.31
C LEU A 56 12.88 -3.27 1.20
N TRP A 57 14.08 -2.88 1.61
CA TRP A 57 14.44 -2.82 3.04
C TRP A 57 14.19 -1.47 3.70
N MET A 58 14.27 -0.38 2.94
CA MET A 58 14.14 0.97 3.51
C MET A 58 12.77 1.21 4.16
N PRO A 59 11.62 0.81 3.57
CA PRO A 59 10.34 0.98 4.24
C PRO A 59 10.27 0.25 5.60
N ALA A 60 10.78 -0.97 5.67
CA ALA A 60 10.82 -1.74 6.92
C ALA A 60 11.70 -1.06 7.96
N LEU A 61 12.90 -0.60 7.56
CA LEU A 61 13.80 0.14 8.45
C LEU A 61 13.17 1.43 8.98
N LEU A 62 12.54 2.22 8.11
CA LEU A 62 11.85 3.45 8.49
C LEU A 62 10.67 3.17 9.43
N SER A 63 9.92 2.09 9.20
CA SER A 63 8.83 1.67 10.09
C SER A 63 9.34 1.29 11.47
N ILE A 64 10.45 0.54 11.56
CA ILE A 64 11.08 0.20 12.83
C ILE A 64 11.57 1.48 13.56
N ILE A 65 12.28 2.35 12.87
CA ILE A 65 12.76 3.62 13.44
C ILE A 65 11.57 4.46 13.92
N GLY A 66 10.52 4.60 13.10
CA GLY A 66 9.32 5.34 13.45
C GLY A 66 8.61 4.75 14.68
N GLY A 67 8.48 3.43 14.75
CA GLY A 67 7.90 2.73 15.90
C GLY A 67 8.73 2.93 17.18
N VAL A 68 10.05 2.79 17.08
CA VAL A 68 10.96 3.04 18.24
C VAL A 68 10.82 4.48 18.72
N LEU A 69 10.88 5.46 17.83
CA LEU A 69 10.72 6.87 18.20
C LEU A 69 9.35 7.16 18.82
N PHE A 70 8.28 6.55 18.26
CA PHE A 70 6.94 6.69 18.81
C PHE A 70 6.87 6.20 20.25
N PHE A 71 7.38 4.99 20.54
CA PHE A 71 7.34 4.44 21.91
C PHE A 71 8.32 5.11 22.87
N ILE A 72 9.39 5.75 22.39
CA ILE A 72 10.22 6.64 23.22
C ILE A 72 9.42 7.87 23.65
N ILE A 73 8.65 8.47 22.74
CA ILE A 73 7.83 9.66 23.01
C ILE A 73 6.58 9.29 23.83
N PHE A 74 5.98 8.16 23.52
CA PHE A 74 4.73 7.67 24.13
C PHE A 74 4.90 6.29 24.80
N PRO A 75 5.71 6.17 25.88
CA PRO A 75 6.01 4.86 26.48
C PRO A 75 4.79 4.12 27.02
N LYS A 76 3.74 4.85 27.39
CA LYS A 76 2.47 4.25 27.86
C LYS A 76 1.64 3.59 26.75
N ALA A 77 1.95 3.87 25.49
CA ALA A 77 1.31 3.24 24.35
C ALA A 77 1.95 1.88 24.00
N PHE A 78 3.07 1.52 24.63
CA PHE A 78 3.73 0.24 24.39
C PHE A 78 2.95 -0.89 25.06
N ASP A 79 2.38 -1.77 24.26
CA ASP A 79 1.57 -2.92 24.69
C ASP A 79 2.43 -4.19 24.61
N SER A 80 3.12 -4.51 25.72
CA SER A 80 3.99 -5.68 25.83
C SER A 80 3.22 -7.00 25.85
N GLU A 81 1.93 -6.98 26.16
CA GLU A 81 1.06 -8.17 26.23
C GLU A 81 0.25 -8.38 24.94
N PHE A 82 0.39 -7.47 23.99
CA PHE A 82 -0.30 -7.51 22.68
C PHE A 82 -1.83 -7.53 22.81
N LEU A 83 -2.39 -6.90 23.85
CA LEU A 83 -3.83 -6.86 24.10
C LEU A 83 -4.57 -6.13 22.97
N THR A 84 -3.99 -5.03 22.52
CA THR A 84 -4.53 -4.24 21.40
C THR A 84 -4.60 -5.08 20.12
N LEU A 85 -3.51 -5.77 19.78
CA LEU A 85 -3.46 -6.62 18.58
C LEU A 85 -4.45 -7.80 18.71
N ARG A 86 -4.53 -8.43 19.90
CA ARG A 86 -5.52 -9.48 20.15
C ARG A 86 -6.95 -9.00 19.95
N GLY A 87 -7.26 -7.79 20.42
CA GLY A 87 -8.59 -7.19 20.27
C GLY A 87 -8.95 -6.82 18.82
N LEU A 88 -7.96 -6.64 17.95
CA LEU A 88 -8.14 -6.35 16.51
C LEU A 88 -8.22 -7.63 15.67
N MET A 89 -7.76 -8.77 16.18
CA MET A 89 -7.81 -10.03 15.44
C MET A 89 -9.19 -10.67 15.56
N GLU A 90 -9.67 -11.24 14.45
CA GLU A 90 -10.88 -12.07 14.47
C GLU A 90 -10.66 -13.31 15.35
N GLU A 91 -11.69 -13.71 16.09
CA GLU A 91 -11.64 -14.86 17.01
C GLU A 91 -11.20 -16.15 16.29
N ALA A 92 -11.71 -16.40 15.10
CA ALA A 92 -11.31 -17.53 14.26
C ALA A 92 -9.81 -17.50 13.86
N ALA A 93 -9.20 -16.32 13.74
CA ALA A 93 -7.78 -16.18 13.48
C ALA A 93 -6.94 -16.49 14.72
N LEU A 94 -7.39 -16.08 15.91
CA LEU A 94 -6.75 -16.41 17.18
C LEU A 94 -6.80 -17.92 17.45
N GLU A 95 -7.97 -18.55 17.32
CA GLU A 95 -8.13 -19.99 17.45
C GLU A 95 -7.21 -20.78 16.52
N LYS A 96 -7.08 -20.31 15.27
CA LYS A 96 -6.19 -20.92 14.28
C LYS A 96 -4.72 -20.81 14.67
N LEU A 97 -4.28 -19.68 15.23
CA LEU A 97 -2.92 -19.50 15.75
C LEU A 97 -2.64 -20.46 16.90
N GLU A 98 -3.58 -20.54 17.87
CA GLU A 98 -3.47 -21.41 19.04
C GLU A 98 -3.45 -22.90 18.62
N ALA A 99 -4.31 -23.30 17.70
CA ALA A 99 -4.32 -24.66 17.13
C ALA A 99 -3.01 -25.04 16.44
N GLN A 100 -2.27 -24.07 15.90
CA GLN A 100 -0.95 -24.26 15.31
C GLN A 100 0.20 -24.15 16.33
N GLY A 101 -0.09 -23.90 17.61
CA GLY A 101 0.91 -23.68 18.64
C GLY A 101 1.74 -22.40 18.44
N LEU A 102 1.21 -21.42 17.69
CA LEU A 102 1.88 -20.17 17.41
C LEU A 102 1.53 -19.11 18.46
N THR A 103 2.54 -18.42 18.96
CA THR A 103 2.36 -17.25 19.82
C THR A 103 2.26 -15.96 18.99
N ILE A 104 1.66 -14.91 19.55
CA ILE A 104 1.55 -13.61 18.86
C ILE A 104 2.91 -13.05 18.42
N PRO A 105 3.98 -13.07 19.23
CA PRO A 105 5.31 -12.65 18.77
C PRO A 105 5.81 -13.44 17.55
N ILE A 106 5.58 -14.74 17.51
CA ILE A 106 5.96 -15.59 16.37
C ILE A 106 5.12 -15.21 15.14
N TYR A 107 3.83 -14.98 15.31
CA TYR A 107 2.96 -14.51 14.24
C TYR A 107 3.44 -13.17 13.68
N ILE A 108 3.77 -12.19 14.53
CA ILE A 108 4.32 -10.90 14.11
C ILE A 108 5.62 -11.08 13.33
N LEU A 109 6.51 -11.93 13.80
CA LEU A 109 7.78 -12.22 13.12
C LEU A 109 7.55 -12.79 11.71
N ILE A 110 6.70 -13.82 11.60
CA ILE A 110 6.37 -14.46 10.31
C ILE A 110 5.73 -13.45 9.37
N SER A 111 4.74 -12.69 9.85
CA SER A 111 4.04 -11.66 9.07
C SER A 111 5.00 -10.57 8.60
N SER A 112 5.94 -10.15 9.44
CA SER A 112 6.97 -9.16 9.08
C SER A 112 7.91 -9.69 7.99
N ILE A 113 8.33 -10.95 8.09
CA ILE A 113 9.15 -11.59 7.04
C ILE A 113 8.36 -11.65 5.73
N GLN A 114 7.09 -12.06 5.77
CA GLN A 114 6.23 -12.10 4.58
C GLN A 114 6.03 -10.71 3.96
N ALA A 115 5.82 -9.68 4.79
CA ALA A 115 5.64 -8.31 4.34
C ALA A 115 6.88 -7.76 3.62
N ILE A 116 8.08 -8.17 4.01
CA ILE A 116 9.33 -7.72 3.38
C ILE A 116 9.69 -8.57 2.14
N THR A 117 9.35 -9.86 2.15
CA THR A 117 9.79 -10.80 1.11
C THR A 117 8.74 -11.02 0.02
N PHE A 118 7.55 -11.45 0.37
CA PHE A 118 6.51 -11.87 -0.59
C PHE A 118 5.54 -10.76 -0.96
N ALA A 119 5.06 -9.99 0.01
CA ALA A 119 4.04 -8.97 -0.22
C ALA A 119 4.43 -7.92 -1.28
N PRO A 120 5.69 -7.45 -1.38
CA PRO A 120 6.09 -6.50 -2.42
C PRO A 120 5.88 -7.03 -3.84
N PHE A 121 6.08 -8.33 -4.07
CA PHE A 121 5.89 -8.93 -5.40
C PHE A 121 4.41 -8.98 -5.79
N PHE A 122 3.51 -9.31 -4.87
CA PHE A 122 2.07 -9.31 -5.13
C PHE A 122 1.53 -7.88 -5.27
N ASN A 123 1.93 -7.00 -4.35
CA ASN A 123 1.49 -5.61 -4.37
C ASN A 123 2.00 -4.84 -5.60
N MET A 124 3.14 -5.24 -6.16
CA MET A 124 3.69 -4.65 -7.38
C MET A 124 2.67 -4.66 -8.53
N PHE A 125 1.90 -5.73 -8.69
CA PHE A 125 0.92 -5.81 -9.77
C PHE A 125 -0.20 -4.77 -9.61
N ALA A 126 -0.74 -4.63 -8.41
CA ALA A 126 -1.76 -3.63 -8.11
C ALA A 126 -1.17 -2.21 -8.22
N ALA A 127 0.03 -2.00 -7.68
CA ALA A 127 0.73 -0.72 -7.76
C ALA A 127 1.03 -0.31 -9.22
N LEU A 128 1.37 -1.26 -10.11
CA LEU A 128 1.56 -0.96 -11.53
C LEU A 128 0.29 -0.40 -12.16
N GLY A 129 -0.90 -0.89 -11.75
CA GLY A 129 -2.18 -0.35 -12.21
C GLY A 129 -2.32 1.14 -11.91
N GLU A 130 -1.95 1.57 -10.72
CA GLU A 130 -1.93 2.98 -10.34
C GLU A 130 -0.82 3.76 -11.04
N GLU A 131 0.41 3.25 -11.00
CA GLU A 131 1.60 3.97 -11.47
C GLU A 131 1.56 4.29 -12.96
N VAL A 132 0.97 3.41 -13.77
CA VAL A 132 0.76 3.68 -15.21
C VAL A 132 -0.13 4.90 -15.40
N GLY A 133 -1.21 5.02 -14.64
CA GLY A 133 -2.09 6.18 -14.73
C GLY A 133 -1.45 7.44 -14.18
N TRP A 134 -0.92 7.37 -12.97
CA TRP A 134 -0.38 8.56 -12.30
C TRP A 134 0.97 8.99 -12.87
N ARG A 135 1.99 8.12 -12.81
CA ARG A 135 3.37 8.45 -13.20
C ARG A 135 3.61 8.28 -14.68
N GLY A 136 2.92 7.34 -15.33
CA GLY A 136 3.02 7.11 -16.77
C GLY A 136 2.27 8.14 -17.61
N ALA A 137 1.08 8.57 -17.19
CA ALA A 137 0.22 9.45 -17.99
C ALA A 137 0.01 10.84 -17.35
N LEU A 138 -0.60 10.93 -16.17
CA LEU A 138 -1.06 12.19 -15.60
C LEU A 138 0.08 13.16 -15.27
N TYR A 139 1.09 12.71 -14.53
CA TYR A 139 2.20 13.59 -14.14
C TYR A 139 3.00 14.14 -15.33
N PRO A 140 3.36 13.35 -16.37
CA PRO A 140 3.98 13.88 -17.57
C PRO A 140 3.13 14.94 -18.25
N TYR A 141 1.82 14.70 -18.40
CA TYR A 141 0.89 15.66 -18.99
C TYR A 141 0.82 16.96 -18.18
N LEU A 142 0.66 16.88 -16.86
CA LEU A 142 0.59 18.06 -16.01
C LEU A 142 1.90 18.85 -16.01
N LYS A 143 3.06 18.18 -16.03
CA LYS A 143 4.35 18.85 -16.15
C LYS A 143 4.51 19.60 -17.47
N GLU A 144 4.03 19.03 -18.56
CA GLU A 144 4.05 19.70 -19.87
C GLU A 144 3.16 20.96 -19.87
N LYS A 145 1.96 20.88 -19.28
CA LYS A 145 0.98 21.99 -19.31
C LYS A 145 1.23 23.08 -18.28
N LEU A 146 1.70 22.72 -17.09
CA LEU A 146 1.78 23.61 -15.92
C LEU A 146 3.22 23.89 -15.48
N GLY A 147 4.21 23.24 -16.08
CA GLY A 147 5.58 23.23 -15.61
C GLY A 147 5.81 22.26 -14.46
N VAL A 148 7.07 22.04 -14.10
CA VAL A 148 7.48 20.98 -13.17
C VAL A 148 6.83 21.15 -11.79
N THR A 149 6.97 22.31 -11.16
CA THR A 149 6.51 22.53 -9.78
C THR A 149 5.00 22.48 -9.65
N LYS A 150 4.29 23.25 -10.48
CA LYS A 150 2.82 23.28 -10.46
C LYS A 150 2.23 21.93 -10.86
N GLY A 151 2.82 21.26 -11.85
CA GLY A 151 2.40 19.92 -12.27
C GLY A 151 2.48 18.88 -11.17
N HIS A 152 3.55 18.91 -10.35
CA HIS A 152 3.66 18.02 -9.19
C HIS A 152 2.65 18.36 -8.08
N ILE A 153 2.43 19.64 -7.79
CA ILE A 153 1.47 20.05 -6.76
C ILE A 153 0.05 19.63 -7.17
N VAL A 154 -0.37 19.96 -8.39
CA VAL A 154 -1.70 19.61 -8.89
C VAL A 154 -1.87 18.09 -8.96
N GLY A 155 -0.87 17.37 -9.47
CA GLY A 155 -0.89 15.92 -9.52
C GLY A 155 -0.97 15.28 -8.13
N GLY A 156 -0.27 15.84 -7.14
CA GLY A 156 -0.35 15.39 -5.74
C GLY A 156 -1.73 15.62 -5.13
N VAL A 157 -2.36 16.76 -5.41
CA VAL A 157 -3.74 17.04 -4.96
C VAL A 157 -4.73 16.05 -5.57
N ILE A 158 -4.64 15.81 -6.90
CA ILE A 158 -5.52 14.85 -7.58
C ILE A 158 -5.30 13.44 -7.01
N TRP A 159 -4.07 13.00 -6.87
CA TRP A 159 -3.73 11.69 -6.33
C TRP A 159 -4.19 11.53 -4.87
N GLY A 160 -3.99 12.55 -4.04
CA GLY A 160 -4.45 12.55 -2.65
C GLY A 160 -5.98 12.50 -2.54
N SER A 161 -6.69 13.33 -3.34
CA SER A 161 -8.16 13.33 -3.33
C SER A 161 -8.79 12.03 -3.84
N TRP A 162 -8.07 11.27 -4.66
CA TRP A 162 -8.47 9.92 -5.08
C TRP A 162 -8.64 8.96 -3.91
N HIS A 163 -7.87 9.13 -2.83
CA HIS A 163 -7.94 8.28 -1.65
C HIS A 163 -9.02 8.71 -0.65
N TRP A 164 -9.51 9.97 -0.72
CA TRP A 164 -10.49 10.49 0.23
C TRP A 164 -11.75 9.63 0.40
N PRO A 165 -12.38 9.11 -0.67
CA PRO A 165 -13.56 8.26 -0.49
C PRO A 165 -13.29 7.02 0.36
N VAL A 166 -12.13 6.41 0.23
CA VAL A 166 -11.75 5.23 1.04
C VAL A 166 -11.45 5.65 2.48
N MET A 167 -10.71 6.74 2.68
CA MET A 167 -10.35 7.23 4.01
C MET A 167 -11.58 7.65 4.83
N PHE A 168 -12.52 8.37 4.21
CA PHE A 168 -13.68 8.92 4.94
C PHE A 168 -14.86 7.96 5.07
N PHE A 169 -15.03 7.02 4.15
CA PHE A 169 -16.25 6.21 4.08
C PHE A 169 -16.03 4.72 4.27
N ALA A 170 -14.80 4.22 4.17
CA ALA A 170 -14.49 2.81 4.34
C ALA A 170 -13.79 2.49 5.66
N GLY A 171 -13.63 3.49 6.56
CA GLY A 171 -12.94 3.29 7.84
C GLY A 171 -11.50 2.86 7.67
N TYR A 172 -10.83 3.36 6.65
CA TYR A 172 -9.41 3.16 6.46
C TYR A 172 -8.67 4.13 7.39
N GLU A 173 -8.62 3.73 8.67
CA GLU A 173 -7.91 4.43 9.73
C GLU A 173 -6.51 3.84 9.93
#